data_b634ea4162eb356caacfb04a88e8176f
#
_entry.id   b634ea4162eb356caacfb04a88e8176f
#
_cell.length_a   1.000
_cell.length_b   1.000
_cell.length_c   1.000
_cell.angle_alpha   90.00
_cell.angle_beta   90.00
_cell.angle_gamma   90.00
#
_symmetry.space_group_name_H-M   'P 1'
#
loop_
_entity.id
_entity.type
_entity.pdbx_description
1 polymer ?
#
loop_
_entity_poly.entity_id
_entity_poly.type
_entity_poly.pdbx_seq_one_letter_code
_entity_poly.pdbx_strand_id
1 'polypeptide(L)'
;MTDPYAFILRETGGPEVLVAEHIDVPRPGPGELLVRNEAVGLNFIDTYHRSGLYKLPLPSGLGGEGAGVVEAVGEGVTGFREGSRVGYFTGPLGSYATHRTIAADKLVRLPDSVSAEQAAAAMLKGCTAEYLIERCAKVEAGQTVLVHAAAGGMGSILVQWLKAIGRASCRERV
;
A
#
# COMPACT_ATOMS: atom_id res chain seq x y z
N MET A 1 -4.45 -4.52 24.54
CA MET A 1 -4.67 -3.83 23.24
C MET A 1 -3.95 -2.52 23.36
N THR A 2 -3.11 -2.18 22.39
CA THR A 2 -2.48 -0.87 22.32
C THR A 2 -3.53 0.17 21.96
N ASP A 3 -3.48 1.36 22.63
CA ASP A 3 -4.38 2.45 22.29
C ASP A 3 -4.28 2.81 20.81
N PRO A 4 -5.40 3.20 20.17
CA PRO A 4 -5.39 3.61 18.77
C PRO A 4 -4.48 4.81 18.52
N TYR A 5 -3.64 4.74 17.49
CA TYR A 5 -2.73 5.83 17.14
C TYR A 5 -2.58 5.94 15.61
N ALA A 6 -2.13 7.12 15.17
CA ALA A 6 -1.71 7.38 13.80
C ALA A 6 -0.45 8.26 13.78
N PHE A 7 0.34 8.13 12.73
CA PHE A 7 1.41 9.08 12.44
C PHE A 7 0.84 10.25 11.63
N ILE A 8 0.82 11.43 12.23
CA ILE A 8 0.30 12.64 11.62
C ILE A 8 1.45 13.57 11.24
N LEU A 9 1.56 13.86 9.96
CA LEU A 9 2.53 14.80 9.43
C LEU A 9 1.98 16.23 9.63
N ARG A 10 2.58 16.99 10.53
CA ARG A 10 2.20 18.38 10.81
C ARG A 10 3.09 19.39 10.09
N GLU A 11 4.31 18.98 9.77
CA GLU A 11 5.29 19.72 9.00
C GLU A 11 6.13 18.76 8.16
N THR A 12 6.79 19.27 7.14
CA THR A 12 7.71 18.47 6.31
C THR A 12 9.10 18.46 6.92
N GLY A 13 9.81 17.33 6.79
CA GLY A 13 11.16 17.21 7.36
C GLY A 13 11.76 15.82 7.22
N GLY A 14 12.74 15.53 8.08
CA GLY A 14 13.38 14.24 8.22
C GLY A 14 12.47 13.23 8.95
N PRO A 15 13.00 12.06 9.32
CA PRO A 15 12.22 11.02 10.05
C PRO A 15 11.63 11.50 11.38
N GLU A 16 12.24 12.50 12.00
CA GLU A 16 11.85 13.08 13.30
C GLU A 16 10.46 13.71 13.29
N VAL A 17 9.95 14.13 12.13
CA VAL A 17 8.60 14.70 12.02
C VAL A 17 7.48 13.66 12.08
N LEU A 18 7.84 12.37 12.06
CA LEU A 18 6.89 11.27 12.20
C LEU A 18 6.61 11.01 13.68
N VAL A 19 5.58 11.66 14.20
CA VAL A 19 5.16 11.51 15.60
C VAL A 19 3.87 10.72 15.65
N ALA A 20 3.85 9.68 16.49
CA ALA A 20 2.64 8.92 16.75
C ALA A 20 1.72 9.72 17.70
N GLU A 21 0.48 9.91 17.30
CA GLU A 21 -0.53 10.60 18.07
C GLU A 21 -1.69 9.65 18.37
N HIS A 22 -2.26 9.77 19.58
CA HIS A 22 -3.51 9.07 19.88
C HIS A 22 -4.63 9.56 18.98
N ILE A 23 -5.48 8.64 18.52
CA ILE A 23 -6.65 8.96 17.70
C ILE A 23 -7.90 8.30 18.28
N ASP A 24 -9.03 8.96 18.15
CA ASP A 24 -10.33 8.28 18.28
C ASP A 24 -10.54 7.35 17.09
N VAL A 25 -11.06 6.16 17.33
CA VAL A 25 -11.39 5.23 16.23
C VAL A 25 -12.50 5.85 15.37
N PRO A 26 -12.23 6.13 14.08
CA PRO A 26 -13.20 6.81 13.24
C PRO A 26 -14.40 5.91 12.94
N ARG A 27 -15.56 6.51 12.66
CA ARG A 27 -16.73 5.78 12.17
C ARG A 27 -16.79 5.85 10.65
N PRO A 28 -17.05 4.73 9.96
CA PRO A 28 -17.19 4.74 8.51
C PRO A 28 -18.45 5.50 8.09
N GLY A 29 -18.29 6.39 7.13
CA GLY A 29 -19.39 7.05 6.44
C GLY A 29 -20.06 6.13 5.39
N PRO A 30 -21.09 6.65 4.69
CA PRO A 30 -21.70 5.91 3.58
C PRO A 30 -20.65 5.52 2.52
N GLY A 31 -20.67 4.27 2.09
CA GLY A 31 -19.70 3.74 1.11
C GLY A 31 -18.31 3.43 1.64
N GLU A 32 -18.05 3.63 2.94
CA GLU A 32 -16.75 3.40 3.57
C GLU A 32 -16.75 2.17 4.47
N LEU A 33 -15.56 1.70 4.76
CA LEU A 33 -15.29 0.65 5.74
C LEU A 33 -14.29 1.17 6.79
N LEU A 34 -14.51 0.80 8.04
CA LEU A 34 -13.47 0.92 9.08
C LEU A 34 -12.55 -0.29 8.97
N VAL A 35 -11.28 -0.05 8.77
CA VAL A 35 -10.25 -1.08 8.74
C VAL A 35 -9.31 -0.91 9.92
N ARG A 36 -9.15 -1.97 10.71
CA ARG A 36 -8.04 -2.10 11.66
C ARG A 36 -6.86 -2.69 10.91
N ASN A 37 -5.80 -1.90 10.74
CA ASN A 37 -4.60 -2.33 10.06
C ASN A 37 -3.84 -3.37 10.92
N GLU A 38 -3.42 -4.45 10.28
CA GLU A 38 -2.52 -5.47 10.84
C GLU A 38 -1.10 -5.30 10.31
N ALA A 39 -0.97 -4.80 9.09
CA ALA A 39 0.30 -4.43 8.48
C ALA A 39 0.12 -3.23 7.56
N VAL A 40 1.15 -2.40 7.46
CA VAL A 40 1.20 -1.27 6.53
C VAL A 40 2.46 -1.33 5.67
N GLY A 41 2.32 -0.97 4.40
CA GLY A 41 3.43 -0.93 3.46
C GLY A 41 4.19 0.38 3.56
N LEU A 42 5.51 0.29 3.62
CA LEU A 42 6.40 1.45 3.52
C LEU A 42 6.93 1.55 2.09
N ASN A 43 6.71 2.70 1.47
CA ASN A 43 7.10 2.95 0.10
C ASN A 43 7.97 4.21 -0.02
N PHE A 44 8.83 4.25 -1.02
CA PHE A 44 9.77 5.37 -1.19
C PHE A 44 9.05 6.71 -1.41
N ILE A 45 7.85 6.68 -2.01
CA ILE A 45 7.02 7.86 -2.19
C ILE A 45 6.62 8.53 -0.87
N ASP A 46 6.52 7.76 0.21
CA ASP A 46 6.17 8.29 1.54
C ASP A 46 7.26 9.23 2.04
N THR A 47 8.52 9.00 1.65
CA THR A 47 9.63 9.91 1.95
C THR A 47 9.52 11.22 1.17
N TYR A 48 8.97 11.20 -0.04
CA TYR A 48 8.74 12.41 -0.84
C TYR A 48 7.61 13.25 -0.26
N HIS A 49 6.55 12.62 0.23
CA HIS A 49 5.48 13.29 0.94
C HIS A 49 6.01 13.91 2.25
N ARG A 50 6.72 13.11 3.05
CA ARG A 50 7.27 13.57 4.33
C ARG A 50 8.24 14.75 4.17
N SER A 51 9.15 14.69 3.20
CA SER A 51 10.13 15.75 2.95
C SER A 51 9.57 16.99 2.27
N GLY A 52 8.33 16.94 1.77
CA GLY A 52 7.70 18.03 1.04
C GLY A 52 8.08 18.12 -0.45
N LEU A 53 8.83 17.13 -0.97
CA LEU A 53 9.09 17.05 -2.41
C LEU A 53 7.77 16.91 -3.18
N TYR A 54 6.86 16.09 -2.67
CA TYR A 54 5.47 16.05 -3.12
C TYR A 54 4.59 16.75 -2.07
N LYS A 55 4.07 17.90 -2.46
CA LYS A 55 3.28 18.76 -1.56
C LYS A 55 1.99 18.08 -1.13
N LEU A 56 1.73 18.13 0.17
CA LEU A 56 0.48 17.71 0.79
C LEU A 56 -0.14 18.87 1.57
N PRO A 57 -1.46 18.93 1.66
CA PRO A 57 -2.10 19.78 2.67
C PRO A 57 -1.75 19.24 4.07
N LEU A 58 -1.33 20.10 4.98
CA LEU A 58 -0.97 19.73 6.35
C LEU A 58 -2.02 20.28 7.33
N PRO A 59 -2.33 19.56 8.42
CA PRO A 59 -1.81 18.24 8.80
C PRO A 59 -2.36 17.13 7.89
N SER A 60 -1.56 16.06 7.66
CA SER A 60 -1.93 14.92 6.83
C SER A 60 -1.53 13.60 7.46
N GLY A 61 -2.31 12.55 7.21
CA GLY A 61 -1.82 11.19 7.38
C GLY A 61 -0.74 10.85 6.36
N LEU A 62 0.04 9.81 6.60
CA LEU A 62 1.08 9.32 5.70
C LEU A 62 0.84 7.84 5.36
N GLY A 63 1.44 7.40 4.24
CA GLY A 63 1.32 6.03 3.74
C GLY A 63 0.05 5.79 2.94
N GLY A 64 0.15 4.96 1.92
CA GLY A 64 -0.93 4.64 0.99
C GLY A 64 -1.27 3.15 0.89
N GLU A 65 -0.48 2.28 1.52
CA GLU A 65 -0.60 0.81 1.41
C GLU A 65 -0.80 0.17 2.78
N GLY A 66 -1.68 -0.82 2.86
CA GLY A 66 -1.89 -1.57 4.08
C GLY A 66 -2.82 -2.75 3.89
N ALA A 67 -2.91 -3.56 4.94
CA ALA A 67 -3.78 -4.71 5.02
C ALA A 67 -4.26 -4.91 6.45
N GLY A 68 -5.47 -5.45 6.60
CA GLY A 68 -6.05 -5.67 7.91
C GLY A 68 -7.44 -6.27 7.84
N VAL A 69 -8.23 -6.00 8.86
CA VAL A 69 -9.57 -6.56 9.05
C VAL A 69 -10.61 -5.44 9.12
N VAL A 70 -11.73 -5.66 8.46
CA VAL A 70 -12.89 -4.77 8.54
C VAL A 70 -13.53 -4.90 9.92
N GLU A 71 -13.63 -3.79 10.66
CA GLU A 71 -14.29 -3.74 11.97
C GLU A 71 -15.68 -3.13 11.95
N ALA A 72 -15.96 -2.27 10.96
CA ALA A 72 -17.30 -1.74 10.75
C ALA A 72 -17.56 -1.45 9.28
N VAL A 73 -18.83 -1.52 8.90
CA VAL A 73 -19.29 -1.34 7.51
C VAL A 73 -20.23 -0.14 7.47
N GLY A 74 -19.92 0.83 6.62
CA GLY A 74 -20.77 2.00 6.38
C GLY A 74 -21.99 1.68 5.53
N GLU A 75 -22.95 2.61 5.55
CA GLU A 75 -24.19 2.45 4.81
C GLU A 75 -23.95 2.28 3.29
N GLY A 76 -24.73 1.40 2.66
CA GLY A 76 -24.70 1.16 1.22
C GLY A 76 -23.53 0.28 0.74
N VAL A 77 -22.61 -0.11 1.61
CA VAL A 77 -21.51 -1.01 1.21
C VAL A 77 -22.04 -2.44 1.03
N THR A 78 -21.71 -3.02 -0.10
CA THR A 78 -21.97 -4.43 -0.42
C THR A 78 -20.65 -5.16 -0.65
N GLY A 79 -20.68 -6.49 -0.47
CA GLY A 79 -19.51 -7.33 -0.76
C GLY A 79 -18.50 -7.44 0.39
N PHE A 80 -18.61 -6.66 1.46
CA PHE A 80 -17.78 -6.75 2.66
C PHE A 80 -18.63 -6.93 3.92
N ARG A 81 -18.04 -7.48 4.95
CA ARG A 81 -18.65 -7.64 6.29
C ARG A 81 -17.56 -7.47 7.36
N GLU A 82 -17.95 -7.24 8.58
CA GLU A 82 -17.04 -7.32 9.72
C GLU A 82 -16.29 -8.66 9.73
N GLY A 83 -15.01 -8.61 10.04
CA GLY A 83 -14.10 -9.75 9.94
C GLY A 83 -13.56 -10.01 8.53
N SER A 84 -14.02 -9.32 7.47
CA SER A 84 -13.42 -9.44 6.14
C SER A 84 -11.96 -9.02 6.16
N ARG A 85 -11.06 -9.88 5.66
CA ARG A 85 -9.64 -9.55 5.47
C ARG A 85 -9.48 -8.78 4.18
N VAL A 86 -8.82 -7.64 4.26
CA VAL A 86 -8.70 -6.69 3.14
C VAL A 86 -7.30 -6.11 3.02
N GLY A 87 -6.95 -5.73 1.80
CA GLY A 87 -5.76 -4.95 1.51
C GLY A 87 -6.08 -3.77 0.61
N TYR A 88 -5.22 -2.77 0.60
CA TYR A 88 -5.35 -1.56 -0.21
C TYR A 88 -3.98 -0.95 -0.51
N PHE A 89 -3.86 -0.25 -1.64
CA PHE A 89 -2.65 0.47 -2.05
C PHE A 89 -2.97 1.77 -2.80
N THR A 90 -4.24 2.17 -2.80
CA THR A 90 -4.72 3.41 -3.43
C THR A 90 -5.66 4.14 -2.48
N GLY A 91 -6.01 5.37 -2.84
CA GLY A 91 -6.90 6.21 -2.06
C GLY A 91 -6.16 7.30 -1.28
N PRO A 92 -6.83 7.96 -0.34
CA PRO A 92 -6.22 8.99 0.50
C PRO A 92 -5.06 8.42 1.33
N LEU A 93 -4.06 9.24 1.63
CA LEU A 93 -2.99 8.88 2.55
C LEU A 93 -3.53 8.68 3.98
N GLY A 94 -2.78 7.93 4.81
CA GLY A 94 -3.15 7.68 6.19
C GLY A 94 -3.10 6.21 6.58
N SER A 95 -2.36 5.37 5.85
CA SER A 95 -2.19 3.97 6.24
C SER A 95 -1.33 3.81 7.50
N TYR A 96 -0.49 4.81 7.85
CA TYR A 96 0.32 4.76 9.06
C TYR A 96 -0.53 5.06 10.30
N ALA A 97 -1.57 4.25 10.49
CA ALA A 97 -2.51 4.30 11.59
C ALA A 97 -2.96 2.89 11.97
N THR A 98 -3.33 2.70 13.23
CA THR A 98 -3.94 1.44 13.68
C THR A 98 -5.32 1.23 13.06
N HIS A 99 -6.08 2.32 12.89
CA HIS A 99 -7.44 2.31 12.33
C HIS A 99 -7.61 3.44 11.33
N ARG A 100 -8.37 3.18 10.29
CA ARG A 100 -8.75 4.20 9.30
C ARG A 100 -10.07 3.86 8.62
N THR A 101 -10.77 4.88 8.15
CA THR A 101 -11.84 4.69 7.18
C THR A 101 -11.30 4.78 5.76
N ILE A 102 -11.88 4.00 4.87
CA ILE A 102 -11.50 3.96 3.46
C ILE A 102 -12.71 3.54 2.63
N ALA A 103 -12.87 4.15 1.45
CA ALA A 103 -13.94 3.81 0.53
C ALA A 103 -13.84 2.34 0.08
N ALA A 104 -14.97 1.66 0.05
CA ALA A 104 -15.03 0.22 -0.22
C ALA A 104 -14.47 -0.16 -1.60
N ASP A 105 -14.56 0.75 -2.59
CA ASP A 105 -14.03 0.56 -3.94
C ASP A 105 -12.49 0.57 -4.01
N LYS A 106 -11.81 0.97 -2.94
CA LYS A 106 -10.33 0.96 -2.82
C LYS A 106 -9.81 -0.31 -2.15
N LEU A 107 -10.70 -1.17 -1.68
CA LEU A 107 -10.34 -2.37 -0.92
C LEU A 107 -10.44 -3.62 -1.79
N VAL A 108 -9.48 -4.50 -1.60
CA VAL A 108 -9.45 -5.84 -2.20
C VAL A 108 -9.54 -6.87 -1.09
N ARG A 109 -10.39 -7.89 -1.27
CA ARG A 109 -10.43 -9.04 -0.35
C ARG A 109 -9.15 -9.84 -0.46
N LEU A 110 -8.56 -10.17 0.66
CA LEU A 110 -7.39 -11.02 0.71
C LEU A 110 -7.79 -12.50 0.74
N PRO A 111 -7.17 -13.34 -0.10
CA PRO A 111 -7.29 -14.79 0.03
C PRO A 111 -6.78 -15.26 1.39
N ASP A 112 -7.31 -16.37 1.89
CA ASP A 112 -6.91 -16.94 3.20
C ASP A 112 -5.43 -17.32 3.24
N SER A 113 -4.83 -17.65 2.08
CA SER A 113 -3.42 -18.01 1.93
C SER A 113 -2.46 -16.81 1.96
N VAL A 114 -2.96 -15.56 1.94
CA VAL A 114 -2.13 -14.35 1.94
C VAL A 114 -2.23 -13.68 3.30
N SER A 115 -1.11 -13.50 3.99
CA SER A 115 -1.09 -12.77 5.26
C SER A 115 -1.21 -11.26 5.05
N ALA A 116 -1.56 -10.51 6.10
CA ALA A 116 -1.62 -9.05 6.05
C ALA A 116 -0.24 -8.46 5.71
N GLU A 117 0.83 -9.01 6.27
CA GLU A 117 2.21 -8.57 5.99
C GLU A 117 2.59 -8.81 4.53
N GLN A 118 2.25 -9.98 3.98
CA GLN A 118 2.49 -10.27 2.56
C GLN A 118 1.75 -9.29 1.66
N ALA A 119 0.47 -9.03 1.96
CA ALA A 119 -0.33 -8.08 1.20
C ALA A 119 0.24 -6.66 1.28
N ALA A 120 0.52 -6.15 2.49
CA ALA A 120 1.07 -4.81 2.70
C ALA A 120 2.48 -4.64 2.11
N ALA A 121 3.27 -5.72 1.99
CA ALA A 121 4.59 -5.67 1.38
C ALA A 121 4.56 -5.70 -0.16
N ALA A 122 3.50 -6.27 -0.76
CA ALA A 122 3.51 -6.64 -2.17
C ALA A 122 2.47 -5.94 -3.05
N MET A 123 1.36 -5.43 -2.50
CA MET A 123 0.24 -4.98 -3.34
C MET A 123 0.61 -3.82 -4.27
N LEU A 124 1.15 -2.72 -3.73
CA LEU A 124 1.54 -1.57 -4.55
C LEU A 124 2.61 -1.97 -5.58
N LYS A 125 3.63 -2.68 -5.12
CA LYS A 125 4.78 -3.08 -5.94
C LYS A 125 4.37 -4.14 -6.97
N GLY A 126 3.56 -5.11 -6.57
CA GLY A 126 3.06 -6.17 -7.44
C GLY A 126 2.13 -5.65 -8.53
N CYS A 127 1.16 -4.81 -8.19
CA CYS A 127 0.28 -4.18 -9.17
C CYS A 127 1.05 -3.26 -10.13
N THR A 128 2.08 -2.58 -9.64
CA THR A 128 2.95 -1.77 -10.51
C THR A 128 3.79 -2.66 -11.42
N ALA A 129 4.31 -3.78 -10.92
CA ALA A 129 5.05 -4.75 -11.74
C ALA A 129 4.15 -5.35 -12.84
N GLU A 130 2.93 -5.75 -12.50
CA GLU A 130 1.93 -6.22 -13.47
C GLU A 130 1.70 -5.17 -14.55
N TYR A 131 1.40 -3.94 -14.13
CA TYR A 131 1.14 -2.84 -15.05
C TYR A 131 2.30 -2.60 -16.02
N LEU A 132 3.53 -2.60 -15.51
CA LEU A 132 4.72 -2.38 -16.35
C LEU A 132 4.97 -3.53 -17.33
N ILE A 133 4.84 -4.78 -16.87
CA ILE A 133 5.13 -5.96 -17.69
C ILE A 133 4.02 -6.21 -18.71
N GLU A 134 2.76 -6.23 -18.25
CA GLU A 134 1.65 -6.71 -19.07
C GLU A 134 0.97 -5.61 -19.88
N ARG A 135 0.90 -4.39 -19.34
CA ARG A 135 0.13 -3.29 -19.96
C ARG A 135 1.00 -2.26 -20.67
N CYS A 136 2.12 -1.87 -20.08
CA CYS A 136 3.01 -0.87 -20.69
C CYS A 136 3.96 -1.51 -21.69
N ALA A 137 4.83 -2.40 -21.23
CA ALA A 137 5.88 -2.97 -22.05
C ALA A 137 5.41 -4.18 -22.88
N LYS A 138 4.31 -4.85 -22.48
CA LYS A 138 3.76 -6.06 -23.11
C LYS A 138 4.87 -7.06 -23.42
N VAL A 139 5.64 -7.39 -22.39
CA VAL A 139 6.88 -8.14 -22.54
C VAL A 139 6.60 -9.58 -22.96
N GLU A 140 7.21 -10.05 -24.07
CA GLU A 140 7.01 -11.38 -24.65
C GLU A 140 8.22 -12.29 -24.39
N ALA A 141 8.05 -13.61 -24.48
CA ALA A 141 9.12 -14.59 -24.29
C ALA A 141 10.29 -14.33 -25.24
N GLY A 142 11.52 -14.49 -24.78
CA GLY A 142 12.75 -14.28 -25.56
C GLY A 142 13.24 -12.83 -25.64
N GLN A 143 12.47 -11.84 -25.17
CA GLN A 143 12.93 -10.46 -25.14
C GLN A 143 13.96 -10.24 -24.04
N THR A 144 14.86 -9.29 -24.23
CA THR A 144 15.80 -8.82 -23.20
C THR A 144 15.23 -7.57 -22.53
N VAL A 145 15.15 -7.59 -21.20
CA VAL A 145 14.60 -6.49 -20.41
C VAL A 145 15.68 -5.96 -19.46
N LEU A 146 15.91 -4.65 -19.47
CA LEU A 146 16.76 -3.97 -18.49
C LEU A 146 15.91 -3.56 -17.30
N VAL A 147 16.26 -4.04 -16.10
CA VAL A 147 15.61 -3.66 -14.84
C VAL A 147 16.57 -2.82 -14.01
N HIS A 148 16.22 -1.53 -13.80
CA HIS A 148 16.96 -0.66 -12.89
C HIS A 148 16.58 -0.99 -11.42
N ALA A 149 17.56 -0.86 -10.51
CA ALA A 149 17.39 -1.16 -9.09
C ALA A 149 16.75 -2.56 -8.84
N ALA A 150 17.30 -3.59 -9.51
CA ALA A 150 16.74 -4.95 -9.51
C ALA A 150 16.64 -5.57 -8.10
N ALA A 151 17.49 -5.16 -7.15
CA ALA A 151 17.44 -5.57 -5.75
C ALA A 151 16.44 -4.76 -4.90
N GLY A 152 15.87 -3.70 -5.42
CA GLY A 152 14.84 -2.90 -4.74
C GLY A 152 13.49 -3.61 -4.65
N GLY A 153 12.56 -3.06 -3.87
CA GLY A 153 11.24 -3.68 -3.65
C GLY A 153 10.46 -3.96 -4.92
N MET A 154 10.46 -3.03 -5.88
CA MET A 154 9.86 -3.22 -7.21
C MET A 154 10.71 -4.17 -8.06
N GLY A 155 12.02 -3.92 -8.13
CA GLY A 155 12.93 -4.68 -8.98
C GLY A 155 12.94 -6.17 -8.65
N SER A 156 12.90 -6.54 -7.38
CA SER A 156 12.85 -7.94 -6.95
C SER A 156 11.62 -8.68 -7.47
N ILE A 157 10.46 -8.04 -7.53
CA ILE A 157 9.23 -8.62 -8.10
C ILE A 157 9.36 -8.71 -9.62
N LEU A 158 9.81 -7.63 -10.28
CA LEU A 158 10.01 -7.61 -11.72
C LEU A 158 10.93 -8.73 -12.19
N VAL A 159 12.08 -8.90 -11.53
CA VAL A 159 13.07 -9.93 -11.89
C VAL A 159 12.48 -11.34 -11.79
N GLN A 160 11.76 -11.63 -10.71
CA GLN A 160 11.13 -12.94 -10.51
C GLN A 160 10.04 -13.19 -11.56
N TRP A 161 9.20 -12.20 -11.80
CA TRP A 161 8.10 -12.31 -12.78
C TRP A 161 8.63 -12.49 -14.19
N LEU A 162 9.56 -11.63 -14.63
CA LEU A 162 10.22 -11.75 -15.94
C LEU A 162 10.91 -13.10 -16.13
N LYS A 163 11.55 -13.65 -15.08
CA LYS A 163 12.14 -14.97 -15.11
C LYS A 163 11.09 -16.06 -15.28
N ALA A 164 9.98 -15.98 -14.55
CA ALA A 164 8.90 -16.98 -14.61
C ALA A 164 8.24 -17.09 -15.99
N ILE A 165 8.13 -15.99 -16.72
CA ILE A 165 7.60 -15.98 -18.09
C ILE A 165 8.66 -16.27 -19.18
N GLY A 166 9.81 -16.80 -18.78
CA GLY A 166 10.83 -17.31 -19.70
C GLY A 166 11.66 -16.22 -20.40
N ARG A 167 11.90 -15.08 -19.74
CA ARG A 167 12.66 -13.98 -20.30
C ARG A 167 14.09 -13.95 -19.79
N ALA A 168 15.01 -13.84 -20.73
CA ALA A 168 16.43 -13.89 -20.45
C ALA A 168 16.99 -12.49 -20.18
N SER A 169 17.85 -12.44 -19.19
CA SER A 169 18.74 -11.39 -18.73
C SER A 169 18.12 -10.11 -18.17
N CYS A 170 18.06 -10.07 -16.83
CA CYS A 170 18.03 -8.83 -16.08
C CYS A 170 19.47 -8.32 -15.91
N ARG A 171 19.74 -7.08 -16.26
CA ARG A 171 20.97 -6.40 -15.88
C ARG A 171 20.63 -5.32 -14.86
N GLU A 172 21.31 -5.38 -13.73
CA GLU A 172 21.30 -4.30 -12.76
C GLU A 172 22.32 -3.23 -13.17
N ARG A 173 21.93 -1.97 -13.06
CA ARG A 173 22.85 -0.86 -12.97
C ARG A 173 22.60 -0.19 -11.62
N VAL A 174 23.58 -0.30 -10.76
CA VAL A 174 23.65 0.44 -9.48
C VAL A 174 23.95 1.92 -9.77
#